data_3f5eb9d7f58ca900bf1dfb2a5530c423
#
_entry.id   3f5eb9d7f58ca900bf1dfb2a5530c423
#
_cell.length_a   1.000
_cell.length_b   1.000
_cell.length_c   1.000
_cell.angle_alpha   90.00
_cell.angle_beta   90.00
_cell.angle_gamma   90.00
#
_symmetry.space_group_name_H-M   'P 1'
#
loop_
_entity.id
_entity.type
_entity.pdbx_description
1 polymer ?
#
loop_
_entity_poly.entity_id
_entity_poly.type
_entity_poly.pdbx_seq_one_letter_code
_entity_poly.pdbx_strand_id
1 'polypeptide(L)'
;MKLCALAPVAEIFILSPPLLQPVPYWRLSAFYFAYFAYVGTAAPYFSLYLASLGLAAAQIGVLLSLGSLTRVIGPNFWGWVADRTARRARIIAITLALGGACFAGFFFVRSFWGLFALLLATGFFTSASMPLTESLTLSHLRPAVSRYGSIRLWGSVGFIITVTLVGYALDALPVASLLWMVLATYALSWLCALAVPDAPAGSGHAEPEPVWNILRRPEVAALLGACFLMSLAHGPQYAFFSIYLVDHGYSKAAVGWMWTVGVVAEIGVFLLMPALMRRYSLAAILLVCFAAAAVRFLMIGWGVDCAPVLFAAQLLHGLSFGAHHAAAVTAIHRWFQGAHQVRGQAIYLSVSFGAGGVLGSALSGLGWDSIGPAWTFSSAAFAALAGYVLLQWKVRPAHI
;
A
#
# COMPACT_ATOMS: atom_id res chain seq x y z
N MET A 1 76.75 19.25 -4.75
CA MET A 1 76.52 18.93 -6.15
C MET A 1 75.82 17.58 -6.24
N LYS A 2 74.51 17.57 -6.44
CA LYS A 2 73.75 16.48 -7.07
C LYS A 2 72.39 17.07 -7.50
N LEU A 3 72.20 17.18 -8.80
CA LEU A 3 70.93 17.57 -9.43
C LEU A 3 69.87 16.58 -9.10
N CYS A 4 68.73 17.09 -8.63
CA CYS A 4 67.49 16.33 -8.53
C CYS A 4 66.63 16.65 -9.74
N ALA A 5 66.34 15.63 -10.56
CA ALA A 5 65.58 15.74 -11.79
C ALA A 5 64.12 16.01 -11.48
N LEU A 6 63.52 16.97 -12.15
CA LEU A 6 62.11 17.25 -12.23
C LEU A 6 61.40 16.10 -12.97
N ALA A 7 60.54 15.38 -12.28
CA ALA A 7 59.57 14.46 -12.89
C ALA A 7 58.40 15.27 -13.48
N PRO A 8 57.86 14.90 -14.64
CA PRO A 8 56.73 15.60 -15.25
C PRO A 8 55.45 15.41 -14.43
N VAL A 9 54.76 16.52 -14.22
CA VAL A 9 53.42 16.56 -13.66
C VAL A 9 52.49 15.84 -14.63
N ALA A 10 52.21 14.57 -14.32
CA ALA A 10 51.20 13.78 -15.03
C ALA A 10 49.83 14.42 -14.84
N GLU A 11 49.15 14.60 -15.94
CA GLU A 11 47.79 15.08 -16.10
C GLU A 11 46.89 14.56 -15.02
N ILE A 12 46.40 15.46 -14.17
CA ILE A 12 45.20 15.19 -13.35
C ILE A 12 44.04 15.13 -14.36
N PHE A 13 43.70 13.94 -14.77
CA PHE A 13 42.41 13.66 -15.40
C PHE A 13 41.32 14.14 -14.45
N ILE A 14 40.85 15.35 -14.65
CA ILE A 14 39.59 15.83 -14.09
C ILE A 14 38.53 15.00 -14.78
N LEU A 15 38.18 13.87 -14.21
CA LEU A 15 36.92 13.16 -14.46
C LEU A 15 35.84 14.18 -14.11
N SER A 16 35.31 14.87 -15.11
CA SER A 16 34.11 15.68 -14.96
C SER A 16 33.05 14.80 -14.28
N PRO A 17 32.50 15.22 -13.14
CA PRO A 17 31.45 14.43 -12.51
C PRO A 17 30.37 14.21 -13.56
N PRO A 18 29.82 12.98 -13.70
CA PRO A 18 28.79 12.75 -14.67
C PRO A 18 27.69 13.79 -14.42
N LEU A 19 27.33 14.53 -15.48
CA LEU A 19 26.28 15.54 -15.44
C LEU A 19 25.04 14.89 -14.80
N LEU A 20 24.79 15.21 -13.54
CA LEU A 20 23.61 14.71 -12.82
C LEU A 20 22.39 15.17 -13.62
N GLN A 21 21.74 14.23 -14.30
CA GLN A 21 20.50 14.54 -15.01
C GLN A 21 19.52 15.16 -14.01
N PRO A 22 18.88 16.28 -14.35
CA PRO A 22 17.95 16.92 -13.44
C PRO A 22 16.82 15.93 -13.08
N VAL A 23 16.58 15.75 -11.78
CA VAL A 23 15.51 14.88 -11.28
C VAL A 23 14.20 15.29 -11.94
N PRO A 24 13.47 14.40 -12.62
CA PRO A 24 12.19 14.73 -13.27
C PRO A 24 11.06 14.85 -12.23
N TYR A 25 11.24 15.80 -11.28
CA TYR A 25 10.39 15.97 -10.10
C TYR A 25 8.90 16.02 -10.44
N TRP A 26 8.50 16.88 -11.35
CA TRP A 26 7.09 17.09 -11.69
C TRP A 26 6.48 15.89 -12.44
N ARG A 27 7.24 15.19 -13.26
CA ARG A 27 6.77 14.00 -13.98
C ARG A 27 6.52 12.83 -13.01
N LEU A 28 7.44 12.63 -12.07
CA LEU A 28 7.27 11.64 -11.00
C LEU A 28 6.12 12.02 -10.07
N SER A 29 6.07 13.27 -9.62
CA SER A 29 4.98 13.77 -8.75
C SER A 29 3.61 13.65 -9.40
N ALA A 30 3.49 13.99 -10.69
CA ALA A 30 2.25 13.84 -11.45
C ALA A 30 1.83 12.36 -11.56
N PHE A 31 2.79 11.45 -11.76
CA PHE A 31 2.48 10.03 -11.76
C PHE A 31 1.98 9.54 -10.41
N TYR A 32 2.66 9.90 -9.29
CA TYR A 32 2.18 9.54 -7.96
C TYR A 32 0.78 10.11 -7.68
N PHE A 33 0.55 11.38 -8.03
CA PHE A 33 -0.77 11.99 -7.91
C PHE A 33 -1.83 11.20 -8.68
N ALA A 34 -1.61 10.94 -9.96
CA ALA A 34 -2.57 10.25 -10.84
C ALA A 34 -2.82 8.81 -10.40
N TYR A 35 -1.77 8.06 -10.04
CA TYR A 35 -1.91 6.69 -9.56
C TYR A 35 -2.72 6.61 -8.26
N PHE A 36 -2.44 7.49 -7.30
CA PHE A 36 -3.21 7.52 -6.06
C PHE A 36 -4.58 8.17 -6.22
N ALA A 37 -4.79 9.01 -7.25
CA ALA A 37 -6.12 9.43 -7.68
C ALA A 37 -6.96 8.23 -8.15
N TYR A 38 -6.38 7.34 -8.95
CA TYR A 38 -7.01 6.06 -9.30
C TYR A 38 -7.33 5.22 -8.05
N VAL A 39 -6.39 5.07 -7.12
CA VAL A 39 -6.61 4.32 -5.88
C VAL A 39 -7.71 4.95 -5.03
N GLY A 40 -7.72 6.28 -4.87
CA GLY A 40 -8.74 7.02 -4.11
C GLY A 40 -10.13 6.97 -4.75
N THR A 41 -10.20 6.83 -6.08
CA THR A 41 -11.45 6.63 -6.80
C THR A 41 -11.97 5.20 -6.64
N ALA A 42 -11.11 4.19 -6.78
CA ALA A 42 -11.51 2.79 -6.81
C ALA A 42 -11.67 2.18 -5.41
N ALA A 43 -10.64 2.25 -4.55
CA ALA A 43 -10.58 1.46 -3.32
C ALA A 43 -11.75 1.71 -2.34
N PRO A 44 -12.17 2.96 -2.07
CA PRO A 44 -13.25 3.21 -1.14
C PRO A 44 -14.64 2.86 -1.67
N TYR A 45 -14.86 2.90 -2.98
CA TYR A 45 -16.21 2.84 -3.56
C TYR A 45 -16.49 1.61 -4.40
N PHE A 46 -15.47 0.82 -4.77
CA PHE A 46 -15.66 -0.32 -5.65
C PHE A 46 -16.51 -1.42 -5.00
N SER A 47 -16.45 -1.56 -3.66
CA SER A 47 -17.34 -2.46 -2.92
C SER A 47 -18.82 -2.07 -3.07
N LEU A 48 -19.15 -0.76 -3.09
CA LEU A 48 -20.52 -0.28 -3.33
C LEU A 48 -21.00 -0.63 -4.74
N TYR A 49 -20.11 -0.54 -5.73
CA TYR A 49 -20.43 -0.98 -7.10
C TYR A 49 -20.74 -2.48 -7.12
N LEU A 50 -19.91 -3.33 -6.50
CA LEU A 50 -20.16 -4.77 -6.44
C LEU A 50 -21.47 -5.09 -5.71
N ALA A 51 -21.77 -4.41 -4.60
CA ALA A 51 -23.03 -4.55 -3.88
C ALA A 51 -24.24 -4.14 -4.74
N SER A 52 -24.11 -3.07 -5.56
CA SER A 52 -25.18 -2.63 -6.48
C SER A 52 -25.50 -3.64 -7.59
N LEU A 53 -24.61 -4.60 -7.84
CA LEU A 53 -24.86 -5.72 -8.75
C LEU A 53 -25.66 -6.88 -8.10
N GLY A 54 -26.00 -6.76 -6.81
CA GLY A 54 -26.71 -7.81 -6.06
C GLY A 54 -25.83 -8.98 -5.62
N LEU A 55 -24.50 -8.80 -5.59
CA LEU A 55 -23.59 -9.84 -5.11
C LEU A 55 -23.69 -10.01 -3.60
N ALA A 56 -23.68 -11.26 -3.12
CA ALA A 56 -23.60 -11.59 -1.69
C ALA A 56 -22.27 -11.09 -1.09
N ALA A 57 -22.25 -10.79 0.21
CA ALA A 57 -21.05 -10.28 0.86
C ALA A 57 -19.88 -11.26 0.75
N ALA A 58 -20.10 -12.56 0.84
CA ALA A 58 -19.08 -13.59 0.60
C ALA A 58 -18.42 -13.44 -0.79
N GLN A 59 -19.21 -13.17 -1.83
CA GLN A 59 -18.70 -12.95 -3.19
C GLN A 59 -17.90 -11.66 -3.28
N ILE A 60 -18.37 -10.57 -2.66
CA ILE A 60 -17.65 -9.28 -2.61
C ILE A 60 -16.31 -9.45 -1.89
N GLY A 61 -16.29 -10.12 -0.75
CA GLY A 61 -15.07 -10.39 0.01
C GLY A 61 -14.03 -11.16 -0.81
N VAL A 62 -14.45 -12.21 -1.52
CA VAL A 62 -13.57 -12.97 -2.43
C VAL A 62 -13.06 -12.09 -3.57
N LEU A 63 -13.91 -11.33 -4.22
CA LEU A 63 -13.50 -10.45 -5.34
C LEU A 63 -12.48 -9.40 -4.90
N LEU A 64 -12.69 -8.75 -3.76
CA LEU A 64 -11.78 -7.73 -3.23
C LEU A 64 -10.46 -8.32 -2.72
N SER A 65 -10.45 -9.58 -2.29
CA SER A 65 -9.23 -10.29 -1.89
C SER A 65 -8.22 -10.47 -3.04
N LEU A 66 -8.69 -10.47 -4.30
CA LEU A 66 -7.85 -10.62 -5.49
C LEU A 66 -6.83 -9.49 -5.62
N GLY A 67 -7.16 -8.27 -5.15
CA GLY A 67 -6.21 -7.15 -5.10
C GLY A 67 -4.99 -7.44 -4.23
N SER A 68 -5.17 -8.11 -3.09
CA SER A 68 -4.08 -8.55 -2.23
C SER A 68 -3.29 -9.72 -2.83
N LEU A 69 -3.98 -10.66 -3.46
CA LEU A 69 -3.35 -11.81 -4.14
C LEU A 69 -2.41 -11.34 -5.27
N THR A 70 -2.88 -10.44 -6.12
CA THR A 70 -2.08 -9.94 -7.24
C THR A 70 -0.87 -9.13 -6.80
N ARG A 71 -0.91 -8.48 -5.63
CA ARG A 71 0.24 -7.79 -5.04
C ARG A 71 1.35 -8.73 -4.57
N VAL A 72 1.07 -10.01 -4.36
CA VAL A 72 2.10 -11.02 -4.05
C VAL A 72 2.79 -11.52 -5.32
N ILE A 73 2.00 -11.81 -6.34
CA ILE A 73 2.49 -12.48 -7.55
C ILE A 73 3.06 -11.48 -8.56
N GLY A 74 2.30 -10.41 -8.82
CA GLY A 74 2.59 -9.48 -9.91
C GLY A 74 3.91 -8.73 -9.79
N PRO A 75 4.30 -8.14 -8.64
CA PRO A 75 5.57 -7.43 -8.51
C PRO A 75 6.80 -8.30 -8.81
N ASN A 76 6.78 -9.57 -8.40
CA ASN A 76 7.87 -10.51 -8.67
C ASN A 76 8.00 -10.79 -10.16
N PHE A 77 6.88 -11.05 -10.84
CA PHE A 77 6.86 -11.30 -12.27
C PHE A 77 7.29 -10.05 -13.06
N TRP A 78 6.67 -8.90 -12.77
CA TRP A 78 6.97 -7.66 -13.48
C TRP A 78 8.35 -7.08 -13.15
N GLY A 79 8.84 -7.28 -11.93
CA GLY A 79 10.22 -6.96 -11.57
C GLY A 79 11.22 -7.77 -12.40
N TRP A 80 11.02 -9.07 -12.53
CA TRP A 80 11.83 -9.92 -13.38
C TRP A 80 11.82 -9.49 -14.87
N VAL A 81 10.65 -9.10 -15.41
CA VAL A 81 10.56 -8.55 -16.77
C VAL A 81 11.31 -7.23 -16.87
N ALA A 82 11.19 -6.35 -15.86
CA ALA A 82 11.85 -5.05 -15.83
C ALA A 82 13.38 -5.17 -15.77
N ASP A 83 13.88 -6.10 -14.99
CA ASP A 83 15.33 -6.34 -14.85
C ASP A 83 15.94 -6.86 -16.16
N ARG A 84 15.22 -7.71 -16.90
CA ARG A 84 15.68 -8.23 -18.21
C ARG A 84 15.63 -7.20 -19.33
N THR A 85 14.66 -6.30 -19.28
CA THR A 85 14.46 -5.32 -20.37
C THR A 85 15.16 -4.01 -20.11
N ALA A 86 15.54 -3.71 -18.86
CA ALA A 86 16.07 -2.42 -18.39
C ALA A 86 15.20 -1.19 -18.77
N ARG A 87 13.88 -1.40 -18.99
CA ARG A 87 12.92 -0.37 -19.45
C ARG A 87 11.73 -0.27 -18.49
N ARG A 88 12.00 0.14 -17.24
CA ARG A 88 10.99 0.19 -16.16
C ARG A 88 9.81 1.10 -16.48
N ALA A 89 10.07 2.31 -16.99
CA ALA A 89 9.02 3.27 -17.34
C ALA A 89 8.10 2.72 -18.45
N ARG A 90 8.68 2.07 -19.46
CA ARG A 90 7.90 1.45 -20.53
C ARG A 90 7.01 0.30 -20.04
N ILE A 91 7.51 -0.52 -19.08
CA ILE A 91 6.72 -1.59 -18.49
C ILE A 91 5.55 -1.01 -17.70
N ILE A 92 5.77 0.03 -16.89
CA ILE A 92 4.72 0.74 -16.15
C ILE A 92 3.63 1.20 -17.13
N ALA A 93 4.00 1.84 -18.24
CA ALA A 93 3.05 2.33 -19.22
C ALA A 93 2.27 1.19 -19.91
N ILE A 94 2.94 0.10 -20.29
CA ILE A 94 2.29 -1.06 -20.95
C ILE A 94 1.33 -1.74 -19.96
N THR A 95 1.76 -1.99 -18.72
CA THR A 95 0.92 -2.66 -17.73
C THR A 95 -0.28 -1.82 -17.33
N LEU A 96 -0.15 -0.49 -17.22
CA LEU A 96 -1.29 0.39 -17.02
C LEU A 96 -2.24 0.39 -18.24
N ALA A 97 -1.75 0.39 -19.48
CA ALA A 97 -2.61 0.28 -20.64
C ALA A 97 -3.42 -1.04 -20.65
N LEU A 98 -2.75 -2.17 -20.40
CA LEU A 98 -3.39 -3.49 -20.33
C LEU A 98 -4.37 -3.60 -19.18
N GLY A 99 -4.00 -3.09 -17.98
CA GLY A 99 -4.89 -3.06 -16.83
C GLY A 99 -6.12 -2.19 -17.06
N GLY A 100 -5.98 -1.03 -17.70
CA GLY A 100 -7.09 -0.17 -18.09
C GLY A 100 -8.02 -0.83 -19.12
N ALA A 101 -7.46 -1.54 -20.09
CA ALA A 101 -8.24 -2.32 -21.07
C ALA A 101 -9.03 -3.45 -20.38
N CYS A 102 -8.40 -4.17 -19.43
CA CYS A 102 -9.10 -5.16 -18.60
C CYS A 102 -10.20 -4.51 -17.77
N PHE A 103 -9.93 -3.34 -17.16
CA PHE A 103 -10.91 -2.60 -16.37
C PHE A 103 -12.12 -2.17 -17.22
N ALA A 104 -11.93 -1.78 -18.49
CA ALA A 104 -13.02 -1.46 -19.38
C ALA A 104 -14.01 -2.64 -19.60
N GLY A 105 -13.60 -3.87 -19.36
CA GLY A 105 -14.46 -5.05 -19.37
C GLY A 105 -15.61 -5.01 -18.35
N PHE A 106 -15.46 -4.24 -17.24
CA PHE A 106 -16.50 -4.10 -16.22
C PHE A 106 -17.78 -3.43 -16.74
N PHE A 107 -17.73 -2.72 -17.83
CA PHE A 107 -18.94 -2.17 -18.48
C PHE A 107 -19.85 -3.24 -19.09
N PHE A 108 -19.29 -4.41 -19.42
CA PHE A 108 -19.98 -5.47 -20.16
C PHE A 108 -20.24 -6.74 -19.32
N VAL A 109 -19.54 -6.89 -18.19
CA VAL A 109 -19.55 -8.14 -17.40
C VAL A 109 -20.19 -7.88 -16.04
N ARG A 110 -21.14 -8.75 -15.66
CA ARG A 110 -21.85 -8.71 -14.37
C ARG A 110 -21.83 -10.04 -13.64
N SER A 111 -21.42 -11.14 -14.28
CA SER A 111 -21.32 -12.45 -13.66
C SER A 111 -20.14 -12.52 -12.69
N PHE A 112 -20.28 -13.24 -11.59
CA PHE A 112 -19.23 -13.41 -10.58
C PHE A 112 -17.89 -13.86 -11.18
N TRP A 113 -17.89 -14.88 -12.01
CA TRP A 113 -16.66 -15.41 -12.62
C TRP A 113 -16.03 -14.45 -13.63
N GLY A 114 -16.86 -13.70 -14.36
CA GLY A 114 -16.35 -12.66 -15.23
C GLY A 114 -15.72 -11.50 -14.47
N LEU A 115 -16.36 -11.04 -13.38
CA LEU A 115 -15.80 -10.03 -12.48
C LEU A 115 -14.52 -10.53 -11.82
N PHE A 116 -14.47 -11.80 -11.41
CA PHE A 116 -13.28 -12.45 -10.87
C PHE A 116 -12.11 -12.40 -11.86
N ALA A 117 -12.33 -12.83 -13.09
CA ALA A 117 -11.30 -12.80 -14.13
C ALA A 117 -10.79 -11.38 -14.43
N LEU A 118 -11.72 -10.40 -14.53
CA LEU A 118 -11.38 -9.00 -14.78
C LEU A 118 -10.60 -8.38 -13.63
N LEU A 119 -11.01 -8.62 -12.36
CA LEU A 119 -10.29 -8.14 -11.20
C LEU A 119 -8.89 -8.74 -11.08
N LEU A 120 -8.78 -10.05 -11.33
CA LEU A 120 -7.50 -10.74 -11.32
C LEU A 120 -6.56 -10.16 -12.40
N ALA A 121 -7.05 -10.00 -13.63
CA ALA A 121 -6.27 -9.45 -14.74
C ALA A 121 -5.89 -7.98 -14.50
N THR A 122 -6.86 -7.12 -14.13
CA THR A 122 -6.61 -5.71 -13.81
C THR A 122 -5.61 -5.59 -12.67
N GLY A 123 -5.80 -6.34 -11.57
CA GLY A 123 -4.91 -6.33 -10.42
C GLY A 123 -3.50 -6.82 -10.77
N PHE A 124 -3.37 -7.88 -11.57
CA PHE A 124 -2.07 -8.41 -12.00
C PHE A 124 -1.27 -7.37 -12.79
N PHE A 125 -1.88 -6.70 -13.74
CA PHE A 125 -1.21 -5.63 -14.50
C PHE A 125 -0.91 -4.41 -13.61
N THR A 126 -1.88 -3.94 -12.82
CA THR A 126 -1.72 -2.74 -11.98
C THR A 126 -0.67 -2.92 -10.90
N SER A 127 -0.47 -4.15 -10.41
CA SER A 127 0.49 -4.47 -9.34
C SER A 127 1.94 -4.14 -9.68
N ALA A 128 2.28 -4.04 -10.97
CA ALA A 128 3.59 -3.62 -11.47
C ALA A 128 3.92 -2.16 -11.10
N SER A 129 2.91 -1.29 -11.07
CA SER A 129 3.07 0.16 -11.14
C SER A 129 3.85 0.73 -9.96
N MET A 130 3.44 0.44 -8.71
CA MET A 130 4.08 1.05 -7.54
C MET A 130 5.52 0.58 -7.33
N PRO A 131 5.84 -0.73 -7.27
CA PRO A 131 7.21 -1.18 -7.02
C PRO A 131 8.20 -0.69 -8.09
N LEU A 132 7.79 -0.70 -9.35
CA LEU A 132 8.65 -0.22 -10.45
C LEU A 132 8.83 1.29 -10.40
N THR A 133 7.76 2.05 -10.07
CA THR A 133 7.86 3.52 -9.93
C THR A 133 8.72 3.92 -8.75
N GLU A 134 8.60 3.26 -7.61
CA GLU A 134 9.45 3.51 -6.44
C GLU A 134 10.92 3.25 -6.75
N SER A 135 11.22 2.10 -7.37
CA SER A 135 12.56 1.77 -7.82
C SER A 135 13.12 2.80 -8.82
N LEU A 136 12.29 3.24 -9.77
CA LEU A 136 12.64 4.25 -10.76
C LEU A 136 12.88 5.62 -10.11
N THR A 137 11.99 6.03 -9.20
CA THR A 137 12.10 7.29 -8.45
C THR A 137 13.38 7.34 -7.64
N LEU A 138 13.70 6.27 -6.89
CA LEU A 138 14.94 6.19 -6.12
C LEU A 138 16.19 6.19 -7.01
N SER A 139 16.13 5.61 -8.21
CA SER A 139 17.21 5.64 -9.18
C SER A 139 17.47 7.07 -9.68
N HIS A 140 16.43 7.86 -9.96
CA HIS A 140 16.56 9.27 -10.34
C HIS A 140 17.02 10.18 -9.21
N LEU A 141 16.70 9.82 -7.95
CA LEU A 141 17.03 10.65 -6.78
C LEU A 141 18.48 10.49 -6.29
N ARG A 142 19.23 9.49 -6.74
CA ARG A 142 20.63 9.33 -6.29
C ARG A 142 21.48 10.55 -6.67
N PRO A 143 22.21 11.18 -5.71
CA PRO A 143 22.38 10.86 -4.29
C PRO A 143 21.33 11.48 -3.33
N ALA A 144 20.34 12.25 -3.80
CA ALA A 144 19.40 13.07 -3.02
C ALA A 144 18.13 12.30 -2.60
N VAL A 145 18.27 11.10 -2.02
CA VAL A 145 17.15 10.21 -1.62
C VAL A 145 16.21 10.90 -0.61
N SER A 146 16.69 11.88 0.17
CA SER A 146 15.86 12.66 1.11
C SER A 146 14.66 13.38 0.45
N ARG A 147 14.73 13.65 -0.85
CA ARG A 147 13.64 14.27 -1.62
C ARG A 147 12.51 13.30 -1.98
N TYR A 148 12.65 11.99 -1.72
CA TYR A 148 11.62 11.00 -2.03
C TYR A 148 10.27 11.35 -1.38
N GLY A 149 10.28 11.77 -0.11
CA GLY A 149 9.06 12.13 0.62
C GLY A 149 8.26 13.24 -0.06
N SER A 150 8.92 14.27 -0.62
CA SER A 150 8.25 15.38 -1.29
C SER A 150 7.57 14.98 -2.61
N ILE A 151 8.13 14.00 -3.34
CA ILE A 151 7.51 13.42 -4.54
C ILE A 151 6.34 12.52 -4.15
N ARG A 152 6.56 11.63 -3.15
CA ARG A 152 5.56 10.65 -2.69
C ARG A 152 4.31 11.30 -2.08
N LEU A 153 4.48 12.48 -1.45
CA LEU A 153 3.37 13.26 -0.86
C LEU A 153 2.27 13.59 -1.86
N TRP A 154 2.61 13.85 -3.13
CA TRP A 154 1.63 14.09 -4.20
C TRP A 154 0.64 12.93 -4.37
N GLY A 155 1.05 11.70 -4.04
CA GLY A 155 0.14 10.57 -3.99
C GLY A 155 -0.96 10.74 -2.93
N SER A 156 -0.62 11.15 -1.72
CA SER A 156 -1.63 11.41 -0.68
C SER A 156 -2.57 12.54 -1.09
N VAL A 157 -2.06 13.59 -1.73
CA VAL A 157 -2.87 14.69 -2.27
C VAL A 157 -3.85 14.17 -3.33
N GLY A 158 -3.37 13.35 -4.28
CA GLY A 158 -4.21 12.74 -5.31
C GLY A 158 -5.32 11.87 -4.72
N PHE A 159 -5.00 11.03 -3.74
CA PHE A 159 -5.98 10.20 -3.04
C PHE A 159 -7.05 11.05 -2.35
N ILE A 160 -6.66 12.01 -1.52
CA ILE A 160 -7.57 12.86 -0.73
C ILE A 160 -8.53 13.63 -1.65
N ILE A 161 -8.01 14.24 -2.71
CA ILE A 161 -8.84 15.00 -3.65
C ILE A 161 -9.87 14.09 -4.31
N THR A 162 -9.44 12.95 -4.83
CA THR A 162 -10.35 12.10 -5.61
C THR A 162 -11.33 11.32 -4.75
N VAL A 163 -10.92 10.79 -3.58
CA VAL A 163 -11.87 10.11 -2.69
C VAL A 163 -12.98 11.05 -2.25
N THR A 164 -12.66 12.32 -1.99
CA THR A 164 -13.66 13.33 -1.60
C THR A 164 -14.57 13.70 -2.78
N LEU A 165 -13.99 14.04 -3.94
CA LEU A 165 -14.77 14.46 -5.12
C LEU A 165 -15.67 13.35 -5.66
N VAL A 166 -15.18 12.10 -5.68
CA VAL A 166 -15.95 10.93 -6.11
C VAL A 166 -17.13 10.68 -5.16
N GLY A 167 -16.93 10.87 -3.83
CA GLY A 167 -18.01 10.77 -2.87
C GLY A 167 -19.16 11.71 -3.19
N TYR A 168 -18.88 12.99 -3.40
CA TYR A 168 -19.89 13.98 -3.82
C TYR A 168 -20.52 13.65 -5.17
N ALA A 169 -19.72 13.21 -6.14
CA ALA A 169 -20.24 12.83 -7.44
C ALA A 169 -21.20 11.63 -7.37
N LEU A 170 -20.89 10.64 -6.54
CA LEU A 170 -21.73 9.44 -6.36
C LEU A 170 -22.99 9.71 -5.52
N ASP A 171 -23.06 10.79 -4.75
CA ASP A 171 -24.32 11.23 -4.12
C ASP A 171 -25.31 11.79 -5.16
N ALA A 172 -24.80 12.38 -6.24
CA ALA A 172 -25.62 12.94 -7.31
C ALA A 172 -25.85 11.99 -8.51
N LEU A 173 -24.98 10.98 -8.68
CA LEU A 173 -24.96 10.08 -9.84
C LEU A 173 -25.19 8.62 -9.39
N PRO A 174 -25.71 7.76 -10.29
CA PRO A 174 -25.78 6.31 -10.03
C PRO A 174 -24.40 5.74 -9.72
N VAL A 175 -24.36 4.71 -8.83
CA VAL A 175 -23.08 4.06 -8.43
C VAL A 175 -22.32 3.48 -9.63
N ALA A 176 -23.02 3.06 -10.70
CA ALA A 176 -22.40 2.59 -11.94
C ALA A 176 -21.50 3.65 -12.61
N SER A 177 -21.71 4.95 -12.35
CA SER A 177 -20.85 6.04 -12.83
C SER A 177 -19.43 5.95 -12.30
N LEU A 178 -19.22 5.21 -11.21
CA LEU A 178 -17.89 4.92 -10.66
C LEU A 178 -16.96 4.31 -11.71
N LEU A 179 -17.46 3.45 -12.59
CA LEU A 179 -16.64 2.81 -13.62
C LEU A 179 -15.98 3.84 -14.54
N TRP A 180 -16.73 4.89 -14.94
CA TRP A 180 -16.20 5.98 -15.76
C TRP A 180 -15.15 6.80 -15.03
N MET A 181 -15.38 7.08 -13.74
CA MET A 181 -14.44 7.84 -12.89
C MET A 181 -13.13 7.07 -12.68
N VAL A 182 -13.24 5.75 -12.44
CA VAL A 182 -12.06 4.88 -12.32
C VAL A 182 -11.31 4.80 -13.63
N LEU A 183 -12.01 4.63 -14.76
CA LEU A 183 -11.36 4.56 -16.07
C LEU A 183 -10.67 5.88 -16.43
N ALA A 184 -11.28 7.03 -16.10
CA ALA A 184 -10.68 8.35 -16.33
C ALA A 184 -9.40 8.56 -15.51
N THR A 185 -9.43 8.23 -14.19
CA THR A 185 -8.24 8.34 -13.33
C THR A 185 -7.18 7.30 -13.68
N TYR A 186 -7.59 6.14 -14.18
CA TYR A 186 -6.69 5.13 -14.71
C TYR A 186 -5.98 5.61 -15.98
N ALA A 187 -6.73 6.20 -16.92
CA ALA A 187 -6.19 6.80 -18.13
C ALA A 187 -5.23 7.96 -17.82
N LEU A 188 -5.56 8.80 -16.83
CA LEU A 188 -4.67 9.86 -16.34
C LEU A 188 -3.35 9.26 -15.82
N SER A 189 -3.43 8.16 -15.04
CA SER A 189 -2.24 7.45 -14.55
C SER A 189 -1.37 6.92 -15.69
N TRP A 190 -2.00 6.36 -16.71
CA TRP A 190 -1.33 5.89 -17.91
C TRP A 190 -0.66 7.03 -18.70
N LEU A 191 -1.35 8.15 -18.91
CA LEU A 191 -0.77 9.33 -19.59
C LEU A 191 0.43 9.89 -18.82
N CYS A 192 0.34 9.97 -17.48
CA CYS A 192 1.46 10.38 -16.66
C CYS A 192 2.64 9.39 -16.74
N ALA A 193 2.37 8.09 -16.81
CA ALA A 193 3.41 7.06 -16.96
C ALA A 193 4.21 7.23 -18.27
N LEU A 194 3.55 7.61 -19.37
CA LEU A 194 4.21 7.89 -20.65
C LEU A 194 5.22 9.04 -20.57
N ALA A 195 5.01 9.97 -19.64
CA ALA A 195 5.90 11.13 -19.45
C ALA A 195 7.09 10.84 -18.53
N VAL A 196 7.10 9.72 -17.78
CA VAL A 196 8.20 9.37 -16.87
C VAL A 196 9.37 8.80 -17.66
N PRO A 197 10.59 9.39 -17.55
CA PRO A 197 11.76 8.84 -18.23
C PRO A 197 12.31 7.61 -17.51
N ASP A 198 12.93 6.69 -18.24
CA ASP A 198 13.70 5.61 -17.65
C ASP A 198 14.97 6.15 -16.93
N ALA A 199 15.44 5.42 -15.94
CA ALA A 199 16.69 5.69 -15.24
C ALA A 199 17.68 4.54 -15.44
N PRO A 200 19.02 4.80 -15.39
CA PRO A 200 20.01 3.74 -15.45
C PRO A 200 19.73 2.64 -14.43
N ALA A 201 19.85 1.39 -14.86
CA ALA A 201 19.73 0.25 -13.96
C ALA A 201 20.87 0.28 -12.94
N GLY A 202 20.55 0.21 -11.64
CA GLY A 202 21.59 0.03 -10.62
C GLY A 202 22.16 -1.38 -10.73
N SER A 203 23.46 -1.50 -10.93
CA SER A 203 24.18 -2.78 -10.86
C SER A 203 24.19 -3.29 -9.42
N GLY A 204 23.50 -4.35 -9.14
CA GLY A 204 23.47 -4.94 -7.81
C GLY A 204 22.65 -6.23 -7.77
N HIS A 205 23.15 -7.29 -8.40
CA HIS A 205 22.69 -8.65 -8.09
C HIS A 205 23.65 -9.21 -7.03
N ALA A 206 23.33 -9.02 -5.77
CA ALA A 206 23.91 -9.85 -4.73
C ALA A 206 23.26 -11.25 -4.84
N GLU A 207 24.06 -12.31 -4.93
CA GLU A 207 23.54 -13.67 -4.87
C GLU A 207 22.75 -13.86 -3.58
N PRO A 208 21.59 -14.47 -3.67
CA PRO A 208 20.71 -14.55 -2.54
C PRO A 208 21.13 -15.67 -1.57
N GLU A 209 21.73 -15.28 -0.45
CA GLU A 209 21.94 -16.21 0.67
C GLU A 209 20.61 -16.68 1.28
N PRO A 210 20.57 -17.90 1.88
CA PRO A 210 19.35 -18.43 2.50
C PRO A 210 18.90 -17.59 3.70
N VAL A 211 17.72 -16.97 3.62
CA VAL A 211 17.12 -16.18 4.73
C VAL A 211 16.51 -17.06 5.83
N TRP A 212 16.58 -18.38 5.67
CA TRP A 212 15.86 -19.34 6.51
C TRP A 212 16.28 -19.29 7.99
N ASN A 213 17.56 -19.05 8.27
CA ASN A 213 18.07 -18.93 9.62
C ASN A 213 17.51 -17.69 10.36
N ILE A 214 17.20 -16.61 9.63
CA ILE A 214 16.58 -15.41 10.18
C ILE A 214 15.10 -15.69 10.45
N LEU A 215 14.39 -16.29 9.51
CA LEU A 215 12.96 -16.58 9.62
C LEU A 215 12.62 -17.56 10.75
N ARG A 216 13.53 -18.45 11.11
CA ARG A 216 13.37 -19.40 12.23
C ARG A 216 13.50 -18.77 13.61
N ARG A 217 13.98 -17.54 13.72
CA ARG A 217 14.04 -16.83 15.00
C ARG A 217 12.62 -16.57 15.53
N PRO A 218 12.31 -16.96 16.78
CA PRO A 218 10.94 -16.83 17.30
C PRO A 218 10.40 -15.42 17.28
N GLU A 219 11.25 -14.40 17.50
CA GLU A 219 10.88 -12.99 17.46
C GLU A 219 10.54 -12.52 16.05
N VAL A 220 11.25 -13.01 15.02
CA VAL A 220 10.98 -12.68 13.60
C VAL A 220 9.67 -13.32 13.15
N ALA A 221 9.49 -14.61 13.47
CA ALA A 221 8.25 -15.33 13.15
C ALA A 221 7.04 -14.69 13.85
N ALA A 222 7.19 -14.27 15.11
CA ALA A 222 6.14 -13.60 15.87
C ALA A 222 5.78 -12.22 15.28
N LEU A 223 6.77 -11.42 14.88
CA LEU A 223 6.49 -10.15 14.21
C LEU A 223 5.76 -10.37 12.87
N LEU A 224 6.23 -11.31 12.04
CA LEU A 224 5.56 -11.62 10.77
C LEU A 224 4.13 -12.13 10.98
N GLY A 225 3.91 -13.00 11.98
CA GLY A 225 2.59 -13.48 12.36
C GLY A 225 1.68 -12.35 12.89
N ALA A 226 2.22 -11.45 13.69
CA ALA A 226 1.48 -10.27 14.16
C ALA A 226 1.13 -9.34 13.00
N CYS A 227 2.05 -9.06 12.08
CA CYS A 227 1.79 -8.26 10.88
C CYS A 227 0.74 -8.90 9.96
N PHE A 228 0.75 -10.24 9.85
CA PHE A 228 -0.33 -10.99 9.18
C PHE A 228 -1.68 -10.73 9.85
N LEU A 229 -1.76 -10.86 11.18
CA LEU A 229 -2.98 -10.63 11.96
C LEU A 229 -3.46 -9.18 11.87
N MET A 230 -2.54 -8.20 11.81
CA MET A 230 -2.91 -6.79 11.59
C MET A 230 -3.54 -6.58 10.21
N SER A 231 -2.98 -7.16 9.17
CA SER A 231 -3.55 -7.05 7.82
C SER A 231 -4.87 -7.81 7.68
N LEU A 232 -4.99 -8.96 8.32
CA LEU A 232 -6.24 -9.71 8.42
C LEU A 232 -7.32 -8.87 9.12
N ALA A 233 -6.98 -8.20 10.23
CA ALA A 233 -7.88 -7.31 10.95
C ALA A 233 -8.36 -6.12 10.12
N HIS A 234 -7.59 -5.65 9.14
CA HIS A 234 -8.00 -4.59 8.23
C HIS A 234 -8.96 -5.06 7.11
N GLY A 235 -9.21 -6.36 6.98
CA GLY A 235 -10.09 -6.93 5.95
C GLY A 235 -11.47 -6.28 5.89
N PRO A 236 -12.26 -6.22 7.00
CA PRO A 236 -13.57 -5.59 7.02
C PRO A 236 -13.53 -4.11 6.63
N GLN A 237 -12.47 -3.40 7.03
CA GLN A 237 -12.26 -2.00 6.68
C GLN A 237 -12.15 -1.80 5.17
N TYR A 238 -11.31 -2.58 4.51
CA TYR A 238 -11.06 -2.39 3.07
C TYR A 238 -12.18 -2.95 2.19
N ALA A 239 -12.90 -3.98 2.66
CA ALA A 239 -13.95 -4.59 1.87
C ALA A 239 -15.34 -3.98 2.13
N PHE A 240 -15.68 -3.67 3.39
CA PHE A 240 -17.04 -3.41 3.78
C PHE A 240 -17.30 -2.08 4.48
N PHE A 241 -16.29 -1.31 4.85
CA PHE A 241 -16.49 -0.06 5.59
C PHE A 241 -17.42 0.91 4.86
N SER A 242 -17.24 1.08 3.56
CA SER A 242 -18.09 1.99 2.77
C SER A 242 -19.52 1.47 2.63
N ILE A 243 -19.71 0.16 2.49
CA ILE A 243 -21.04 -0.47 2.51
C ILE A 243 -21.69 -0.23 3.87
N TYR A 244 -20.96 -0.49 4.95
CA TYR A 244 -21.46 -0.35 6.32
C TYR A 244 -21.94 1.08 6.61
N LEU A 245 -21.19 2.09 6.19
CA LEU A 245 -21.60 3.48 6.36
C LEU A 245 -22.85 3.82 5.55
N VAL A 246 -22.90 3.41 4.28
CA VAL A 246 -24.06 3.69 3.41
C VAL A 246 -25.33 2.99 3.92
N ASP A 247 -25.23 1.76 4.41
CA ASP A 247 -26.34 1.02 5.01
C ASP A 247 -26.87 1.69 6.29
N HIS A 248 -26.04 2.48 7.01
CA HIS A 248 -26.43 3.29 8.17
C HIS A 248 -26.77 4.75 7.80
N GLY A 249 -27.07 5.03 6.52
CA GLY A 249 -27.59 6.32 6.07
C GLY A 249 -26.53 7.41 5.84
N TYR A 250 -25.24 7.11 5.91
CA TYR A 250 -24.21 8.06 5.55
C TYR A 250 -24.17 8.26 4.02
N SER A 251 -24.01 9.52 3.60
CA SER A 251 -23.76 9.82 2.19
C SER A 251 -22.40 9.30 1.72
N LYS A 252 -22.24 9.11 0.42
CA LYS A 252 -20.95 8.68 -0.15
C LYS A 252 -19.88 9.76 0.00
N ALA A 253 -20.28 11.03 0.06
CA ALA A 253 -19.40 12.13 0.45
C ALA A 253 -18.89 11.97 1.89
N ALA A 254 -19.74 11.59 2.85
CA ALA A 254 -19.31 11.29 4.22
C ALA A 254 -18.34 10.12 4.26
N VAL A 255 -18.57 9.07 3.48
CA VAL A 255 -17.58 7.96 3.30
C VAL A 255 -16.24 8.52 2.84
N GLY A 256 -16.22 9.37 1.81
CA GLY A 256 -14.99 10.01 1.30
C GLY A 256 -14.25 10.81 2.37
N TRP A 257 -14.98 11.56 3.19
CA TRP A 257 -14.39 12.30 4.32
C TRP A 257 -13.81 11.37 5.38
N MET A 258 -14.47 10.27 5.72
CA MET A 258 -13.93 9.30 6.69
C MET A 258 -12.62 8.67 6.20
N TRP A 259 -12.53 8.33 4.92
CA TRP A 259 -11.26 7.87 4.33
C TRP A 259 -10.19 8.97 4.34
N THR A 260 -10.56 10.21 4.02
CA THR A 260 -9.66 11.39 4.06
C THR A 260 -9.08 11.60 5.45
N VAL A 261 -9.91 11.58 6.50
CA VAL A 261 -9.46 11.71 7.90
C VAL A 261 -8.42 10.65 8.25
N GLY A 262 -8.64 9.40 7.83
CA GLY A 262 -7.69 8.31 8.03
C GLY A 262 -6.32 8.60 7.38
N VAL A 263 -6.30 9.05 6.12
CA VAL A 263 -5.06 9.37 5.40
C VAL A 263 -4.37 10.60 5.98
N VAL A 264 -5.11 11.63 6.41
CA VAL A 264 -4.54 12.81 7.07
C VAL A 264 -3.91 12.43 8.41
N ALA A 265 -4.57 11.56 9.19
CA ALA A 265 -4.01 11.04 10.44
C ALA A 265 -2.73 10.23 10.19
N GLU A 266 -2.69 9.44 9.12
CA GLU A 266 -1.51 8.68 8.70
C GLU A 266 -0.33 9.60 8.36
N ILE A 267 -0.56 10.68 7.58
CA ILE A 267 0.46 11.69 7.28
C ILE A 267 0.99 12.32 8.56
N GLY A 268 0.11 12.71 9.48
CA GLY A 268 0.49 13.29 10.76
C GLY A 268 1.37 12.35 11.58
N VAL A 269 1.01 11.07 11.64
CA VAL A 269 1.80 10.06 12.33
C VAL A 269 3.16 9.83 11.65
N PHE A 270 3.24 9.76 10.34
CA PHE A 270 4.53 9.62 9.65
C PHE A 270 5.49 10.78 9.95
N LEU A 271 4.99 12.00 10.09
CA LEU A 271 5.81 13.16 10.50
C LEU A 271 6.33 13.03 11.94
N LEU A 272 5.58 12.37 12.81
CA LEU A 272 5.95 12.14 14.21
C LEU A 272 6.84 10.90 14.41
N MET A 273 6.84 9.93 13.48
CA MET A 273 7.57 8.66 13.63
C MET A 273 9.06 8.81 13.98
N PRO A 274 9.84 9.73 13.37
CA PRO A 274 11.24 9.91 13.75
C PRO A 274 11.41 10.30 15.24
N ALA A 275 10.50 11.10 15.78
CA ALA A 275 10.54 11.48 17.19
C ALA A 275 10.09 10.32 18.11
N LEU A 276 9.05 9.59 17.71
CA LEU A 276 8.56 8.43 18.45
C LEU A 276 9.61 7.32 18.53
N MET A 277 10.28 7.00 17.42
CA MET A 277 11.32 5.96 17.37
C MET A 277 12.58 6.33 18.15
N ARG A 278 12.84 7.62 18.41
CA ARG A 278 13.93 8.06 19.31
C ARG A 278 13.57 7.89 20.77
N ARG A 279 12.29 7.95 21.12
CA ARG A 279 11.82 7.97 22.51
C ARG A 279 11.33 6.61 23.00
N TYR A 280 10.80 5.79 22.11
CA TYR A 280 10.18 4.50 22.44
C TYR A 280 10.78 3.37 21.60
N SER A 281 10.81 2.15 22.15
CA SER A 281 11.20 0.96 21.41
C SER A 281 10.16 0.63 20.32
N LEU A 282 10.59 0.00 19.25
CA LEU A 282 9.66 -0.44 18.19
C LEU A 282 8.60 -1.41 18.72
N ALA A 283 8.97 -2.28 19.70
CA ALA A 283 8.04 -3.17 20.38
C ALA A 283 6.90 -2.39 21.06
N ALA A 284 7.24 -1.34 21.83
CA ALA A 284 6.25 -0.50 22.48
C ALA A 284 5.33 0.21 21.48
N ILE A 285 5.90 0.77 20.39
CA ILE A 285 5.12 1.40 19.32
C ILE A 285 4.15 0.38 18.71
N LEU A 286 4.64 -0.81 18.36
CA LEU A 286 3.81 -1.86 17.76
C LEU A 286 2.66 -2.29 18.69
N LEU A 287 2.92 -2.48 19.99
CA LEU A 287 1.89 -2.83 20.95
C LEU A 287 0.79 -1.76 21.03
N VAL A 288 1.17 -0.47 21.06
CA VAL A 288 0.19 0.63 21.00
C VAL A 288 -0.61 0.59 19.70
N CYS A 289 0.02 0.27 18.56
CA CYS A 289 -0.66 0.15 17.27
C CYS A 289 -1.72 -0.96 17.26
N PHE A 290 -1.41 -2.12 17.85
CA PHE A 290 -2.34 -3.24 17.95
C PHE A 290 -3.50 -2.93 18.91
N ALA A 291 -3.24 -2.30 20.05
CA ALA A 291 -4.27 -1.84 20.95
C ALA A 291 -5.19 -0.81 20.29
N ALA A 292 -4.60 0.18 19.59
CA ALA A 292 -5.35 1.16 18.81
C ALA A 292 -6.21 0.52 17.72
N ALA A 293 -5.70 -0.52 17.03
CA ALA A 293 -6.46 -1.26 16.02
C ALA A 293 -7.67 -1.98 16.64
N ALA A 294 -7.49 -2.65 17.77
CA ALA A 294 -8.58 -3.34 18.46
C ALA A 294 -9.69 -2.36 18.90
N VAL A 295 -9.32 -1.26 19.54
CA VAL A 295 -10.27 -0.21 19.93
C VAL A 295 -10.97 0.38 18.71
N ARG A 296 -10.22 0.70 17.65
CA ARG A 296 -10.75 1.27 16.41
C ARG A 296 -11.80 0.38 15.76
N PHE A 297 -11.54 -0.92 15.63
CA PHE A 297 -12.49 -1.83 14.98
C PHE A 297 -13.76 -2.05 15.82
N LEU A 298 -13.66 -2.05 17.16
CA LEU A 298 -14.84 -2.04 18.02
C LEU A 298 -15.63 -0.73 17.88
N MET A 299 -14.96 0.42 17.82
CA MET A 299 -15.62 1.71 17.58
C MET A 299 -16.35 1.74 16.25
N ILE A 300 -15.78 1.19 15.18
CA ILE A 300 -16.46 1.11 13.88
C ILE A 300 -17.65 0.16 13.96
N GLY A 301 -17.48 -1.04 14.51
CA GLY A 301 -18.52 -2.05 14.55
C GLY A 301 -19.74 -1.67 15.38
N TRP A 302 -19.54 -1.00 16.51
CA TRP A 302 -20.62 -0.70 17.47
C TRP A 302 -20.95 0.78 17.57
N GLY A 303 -20.12 1.66 17.03
CA GLY A 303 -20.31 3.09 17.08
C GLY A 303 -20.70 3.72 15.74
N VAL A 304 -21.13 2.93 14.77
CA VAL A 304 -21.43 3.41 13.40
C VAL A 304 -22.49 4.49 13.37
N ASP A 305 -23.49 4.45 14.24
CA ASP A 305 -24.58 5.43 14.32
C ASP A 305 -24.14 6.78 14.94
N CYS A 306 -22.90 6.85 15.46
CA CYS A 306 -22.34 8.05 16.09
C CYS A 306 -21.18 8.60 15.28
N ALA A 307 -21.40 9.62 14.45
CA ALA A 307 -20.38 10.20 13.59
C ALA A 307 -19.09 10.66 14.33
N PRO A 308 -19.15 11.25 15.54
CA PRO A 308 -17.95 11.55 16.34
C PRO A 308 -17.13 10.31 16.68
N VAL A 309 -17.76 9.16 16.98
CA VAL A 309 -17.07 7.89 17.25
C VAL A 309 -16.36 7.38 16.01
N LEU A 310 -17.04 7.42 14.86
CA LEU A 310 -16.41 7.07 13.58
C LEU A 310 -15.23 7.98 13.24
N PHE A 311 -15.38 9.29 13.46
CA PHE A 311 -14.29 10.24 13.24
C PHE A 311 -13.08 9.91 14.13
N ALA A 312 -13.28 9.67 15.41
CA ALA A 312 -12.23 9.25 16.33
C ALA A 312 -11.60 7.92 15.92
N ALA A 313 -12.41 6.95 15.45
CA ALA A 313 -11.92 5.70 14.91
C ALA A 313 -11.02 5.91 13.67
N GLN A 314 -11.35 6.87 12.78
CA GLN A 314 -10.49 7.19 11.63
C GLN A 314 -9.19 7.87 12.03
N LEU A 315 -9.15 8.67 13.10
CA LEU A 315 -7.89 9.20 13.64
C LEU A 315 -6.95 8.06 14.13
N LEU A 316 -7.52 7.01 14.74
CA LEU A 316 -6.76 5.83 15.15
C LEU A 316 -6.17 5.03 13.95
N HIS A 317 -6.63 5.31 12.72
CA HIS A 317 -6.03 4.72 11.51
C HIS A 317 -4.55 5.08 11.36
N GLY A 318 -4.18 6.30 11.69
CA GLY A 318 -2.77 6.72 11.68
C GLY A 318 -1.87 5.82 12.53
N LEU A 319 -2.35 5.37 13.70
CA LEU A 319 -1.63 4.43 14.54
C LEU A 319 -1.70 3.00 14.02
N SER A 320 -2.93 2.51 13.77
CA SER A 320 -3.16 1.10 13.41
C SER A 320 -2.60 0.72 12.04
N PHE A 321 -2.41 1.68 11.13
CA PHE A 321 -1.82 1.48 9.81
C PHE A 321 -0.47 2.20 9.68
N GLY A 322 -0.42 3.53 9.81
CA GLY A 322 0.78 4.33 9.55
C GLY A 322 1.95 4.00 10.47
N ALA A 323 1.75 4.14 11.80
CA ALA A 323 2.80 3.84 12.77
C ALA A 323 3.19 2.36 12.77
N HIS A 324 2.18 1.46 12.66
CA HIS A 324 2.42 0.02 12.57
C HIS A 324 3.32 -0.32 11.36
N HIS A 325 2.99 0.18 10.17
CA HIS A 325 3.76 -0.08 8.96
C HIS A 325 5.20 0.43 9.09
N ALA A 326 5.39 1.67 9.55
CA ALA A 326 6.71 2.26 9.72
C ALA A 326 7.56 1.49 10.73
N ALA A 327 6.98 1.10 11.88
CA ALA A 327 7.69 0.33 12.91
C ALA A 327 8.02 -1.09 12.44
N ALA A 328 7.08 -1.77 11.77
CA ALA A 328 7.29 -3.12 11.23
C ALA A 328 8.39 -3.13 10.16
N VAL A 329 8.36 -2.21 9.19
CA VAL A 329 9.40 -2.06 8.17
C VAL A 329 10.76 -1.82 8.83
N THR A 330 10.83 -0.95 9.84
CA THR A 330 12.08 -0.65 10.55
C THR A 330 12.61 -1.90 11.28
N ALA A 331 11.75 -2.69 11.91
CA ALA A 331 12.15 -3.95 12.57
C ALA A 331 12.67 -4.98 11.55
N ILE A 332 11.99 -5.14 10.42
CA ILE A 332 12.44 -6.00 9.32
C ILE A 332 13.82 -5.56 8.82
N HIS A 333 14.04 -4.26 8.61
CA HIS A 333 15.34 -3.73 8.18
C HIS A 333 16.46 -3.98 9.20
N ARG A 334 16.17 -4.01 10.51
CA ARG A 334 17.18 -4.33 11.54
C ARG A 334 17.60 -5.80 11.52
N TRP A 335 16.67 -6.71 11.25
CA TRP A 335 16.96 -8.14 11.24
C TRP A 335 17.49 -8.66 9.90
N PHE A 336 17.01 -8.09 8.80
CA PHE A 336 17.41 -8.45 7.44
C PHE A 336 18.37 -7.38 6.89
N GLN A 337 19.67 -7.55 7.11
CA GLN A 337 20.71 -6.60 6.70
C GLN A 337 21.37 -7.01 5.38
N GLY A 338 22.04 -6.07 4.72
CA GLY A 338 22.81 -6.32 3.49
C GLY A 338 21.98 -6.93 2.37
N ALA A 339 22.42 -8.03 1.81
CA ALA A 339 21.75 -8.74 0.71
C ALA A 339 20.37 -9.31 1.08
N HIS A 340 20.10 -9.51 2.37
CA HIS A 340 18.80 -10.03 2.86
C HIS A 340 17.70 -8.95 2.96
N GLN A 341 18.03 -7.67 2.92
CA GLN A 341 17.09 -6.59 3.18
C GLN A 341 15.88 -6.60 2.24
N VAL A 342 16.13 -6.72 0.93
CA VAL A 342 15.06 -6.76 -0.09
C VAL A 342 14.17 -8.00 0.10
N ARG A 343 14.78 -9.15 0.44
CA ARG A 343 14.02 -10.39 0.69
C ARG A 343 13.18 -10.31 1.95
N GLY A 344 13.72 -9.76 3.04
CA GLY A 344 12.98 -9.56 4.28
C GLY A 344 11.74 -8.68 4.04
N GLN A 345 11.91 -7.60 3.28
CA GLN A 345 10.81 -6.73 2.90
C GLN A 345 9.77 -7.44 2.02
N ALA A 346 10.20 -8.23 1.04
CA ALA A 346 9.30 -9.01 0.19
C ALA A 346 8.50 -10.05 0.98
N ILE A 347 9.13 -10.74 1.94
CA ILE A 347 8.47 -11.70 2.83
C ILE A 347 7.43 -10.99 3.70
N TYR A 348 7.79 -9.85 4.32
CA TYR A 348 6.88 -9.05 5.10
C TYR A 348 5.64 -8.64 4.28
N LEU A 349 5.83 -8.12 3.07
CA LEU A 349 4.72 -7.70 2.20
C LEU A 349 3.85 -8.90 1.79
N SER A 350 4.46 -10.04 1.45
CA SER A 350 3.73 -11.24 1.04
C SER A 350 2.92 -11.86 2.17
N VAL A 351 3.50 -11.95 3.37
CA VAL A 351 2.83 -12.53 4.55
C VAL A 351 1.75 -11.59 5.06
N SER A 352 2.08 -10.30 5.23
CA SER A 352 1.18 -9.29 5.79
C SER A 352 0.10 -8.91 4.78
N PHE A 353 0.42 -8.05 3.81
CA PHE A 353 -0.58 -7.52 2.87
C PHE A 353 -1.06 -8.54 1.84
N GLY A 354 -0.23 -9.54 1.51
CA GLY A 354 -0.62 -10.66 0.68
C GLY A 354 -1.57 -11.61 1.41
N ALA A 355 -1.01 -12.56 2.17
CA ALA A 355 -1.82 -13.61 2.82
C ALA A 355 -2.83 -13.04 3.83
N GLY A 356 -2.41 -12.10 4.70
CA GLY A 356 -3.28 -11.44 5.66
C GLY A 356 -4.41 -10.67 4.99
N GLY A 357 -4.10 -9.91 3.93
CA GLY A 357 -5.10 -9.14 3.18
C GLY A 357 -6.09 -10.02 2.41
N VAL A 358 -5.62 -11.11 1.78
CA VAL A 358 -6.49 -12.09 1.10
C VAL A 358 -7.48 -12.70 2.08
N LEU A 359 -6.97 -13.28 3.16
CA LEU A 359 -7.82 -13.95 4.15
C LEU A 359 -8.71 -12.95 4.88
N GLY A 360 -8.19 -11.75 5.21
CA GLY A 360 -8.97 -10.70 5.86
C GLY A 360 -10.19 -10.29 5.05
N SER A 361 -10.03 -10.00 3.76
CA SER A 361 -11.16 -9.62 2.90
C SER A 361 -12.13 -10.77 2.66
N ALA A 362 -11.63 -11.98 2.38
CA ALA A 362 -12.47 -13.14 2.12
C ALA A 362 -13.27 -13.57 3.36
N LEU A 363 -12.64 -13.68 4.53
CA LEU A 363 -13.29 -14.02 5.78
C LEU A 363 -14.28 -12.95 6.23
N SER A 364 -14.00 -11.66 5.95
CA SER A 364 -14.94 -10.59 6.23
C SER A 364 -16.24 -10.75 5.46
N GLY A 365 -16.18 -11.18 4.19
CA GLY A 365 -17.38 -11.46 3.40
C GLY A 365 -18.22 -12.60 3.97
N LEU A 366 -17.57 -13.67 4.41
CA LEU A 366 -18.26 -14.79 5.08
C LEU A 366 -18.87 -14.36 6.42
N GLY A 367 -18.13 -13.59 7.22
CA GLY A 367 -18.60 -13.07 8.51
C GLY A 367 -19.76 -12.10 8.34
N TRP A 368 -19.76 -11.27 7.29
CA TRP A 368 -20.77 -10.24 7.05
C TRP A 368 -22.18 -10.80 7.01
N ASP A 369 -22.37 -11.88 6.24
CA ASP A 369 -23.67 -12.54 6.09
C ASP A 369 -24.01 -13.48 7.25
N SER A 370 -23.02 -14.09 7.93
CA SER A 370 -23.24 -15.14 8.93
C SER A 370 -23.38 -14.63 10.36
N ILE A 371 -22.54 -13.66 10.77
CA ILE A 371 -22.53 -13.12 12.15
C ILE A 371 -22.90 -11.64 12.20
N GLY A 372 -23.02 -10.99 11.05
CA GLY A 372 -23.37 -9.60 10.90
C GLY A 372 -22.16 -8.63 10.95
N PRO A 373 -22.35 -7.37 10.49
CA PRO A 373 -21.30 -6.36 10.35
C PRO A 373 -20.56 -6.06 11.64
N ALA A 374 -21.27 -5.77 12.73
CA ALA A 374 -20.67 -5.40 14.02
C ALA A 374 -19.76 -6.51 14.57
N TRP A 375 -20.19 -7.76 14.49
CA TRP A 375 -19.38 -8.91 14.91
C TRP A 375 -18.22 -9.19 13.95
N THR A 376 -18.37 -8.89 12.66
CA THR A 376 -17.27 -8.97 11.70
C THR A 376 -16.16 -7.97 12.05
N PHE A 377 -16.51 -6.72 12.43
CA PHE A 377 -15.52 -5.77 12.96
C PHE A 377 -14.97 -6.19 14.33
N SER A 378 -15.79 -6.82 15.19
CA SER A 378 -15.31 -7.38 16.46
C SER A 378 -14.30 -8.50 16.24
N SER A 379 -14.51 -9.37 15.25
CA SER A 379 -13.52 -10.41 14.88
C SER A 379 -12.18 -9.81 14.41
N ALA A 380 -12.22 -8.68 13.72
CA ALA A 380 -11.02 -7.91 13.38
C ALA A 380 -10.31 -7.38 14.64
N ALA A 381 -11.06 -6.88 15.63
CA ALA A 381 -10.49 -6.47 16.92
C ALA A 381 -9.84 -7.66 17.66
N PHE A 382 -10.46 -8.83 17.64
CA PHE A 382 -9.85 -10.05 18.21
C PHE A 382 -8.56 -10.45 17.49
N ALA A 383 -8.52 -10.37 16.16
CA ALA A 383 -7.30 -10.63 15.40
C ALA A 383 -6.17 -9.63 15.77
N ALA A 384 -6.52 -8.35 15.95
CA ALA A 384 -5.56 -7.35 16.43
C ALA A 384 -5.07 -7.67 17.86
N LEU A 385 -5.97 -8.05 18.78
CA LEU A 385 -5.58 -8.46 20.13
C LEU A 385 -4.71 -9.73 20.13
N ALA A 386 -4.98 -10.70 19.26
CA ALA A 386 -4.12 -11.87 19.10
C ALA A 386 -2.70 -11.48 18.65
N GLY A 387 -2.59 -10.52 17.73
CA GLY A 387 -1.32 -9.94 17.31
C GLY A 387 -0.59 -9.21 18.45
N TYR A 388 -1.34 -8.46 19.27
CA TYR A 388 -0.82 -7.82 20.49
C TYR A 388 -0.21 -8.85 21.46
N VAL A 389 -0.96 -9.91 21.79
CA VAL A 389 -0.51 -10.97 22.70
C VAL A 389 0.71 -11.70 22.14
N LEU A 390 0.71 -12.01 20.83
CA LEU A 390 1.83 -12.66 20.17
C LEU A 390 3.13 -11.84 20.26
N LEU A 391 3.03 -10.52 20.02
CA LEU A 391 4.16 -9.60 20.16
C LEU A 391 4.63 -9.51 21.61
N GLN A 392 3.72 -9.30 22.56
CA GLN A 392 4.05 -9.18 23.98
C GLN A 392 4.77 -10.43 24.51
N TRP A 393 4.37 -11.61 24.03
CA TRP A 393 4.96 -12.87 24.49
C TRP A 393 6.35 -13.14 23.92
N LYS A 394 6.58 -12.81 22.62
CA LYS A 394 7.78 -13.26 21.89
C LYS A 394 8.76 -12.15 21.54
N VAL A 395 8.32 -10.89 21.50
CA VAL A 395 9.15 -9.76 21.07
C VAL A 395 9.42 -8.85 22.25
N ARG A 396 10.64 -8.94 22.80
CA ARG A 396 11.09 -8.06 23.89
C ARG A 396 11.64 -6.74 23.31
N PRO A 397 11.63 -5.63 24.09
CA PRO A 397 12.22 -4.35 23.64
C PRO A 397 13.69 -4.44 23.22
N ALA A 398 14.44 -5.39 23.77
CA ALA A 398 15.85 -5.63 23.41
C ALA A 398 16.02 -6.29 22.03
N HIS A 399 14.95 -6.85 21.44
CA HIS A 399 15.01 -7.52 20.14
C HIS A 399 14.84 -6.54 18.97
N ILE A 400 14.14 -5.41 19.21
CA ILE A 400 13.82 -4.42 18.17
C ILE A 400 13.82 -2.98 18.68
#